data_f6a6928c591723b5018234dbd11f8acf
#
_entry.id   f6a6928c591723b5018234dbd11f8acf
#
_cell.length_a   1.000
_cell.length_b   1.000
_cell.length_c   1.000
_cell.angle_alpha   90.00
_cell.angle_beta   90.00
_cell.angle_gamma   90.00
#
_symmetry.space_group_name_H-M   'P 1'
#
loop_
_entity.id
_entity.type
_entity.pdbx_description
1 polymer ?
#
loop_
_entity_poly.entity_id
_entity_poly.type
_entity_poly.pdbx_seq_one_letter_code
_entity_poly.pdbx_strand_id
1 'polypeptide(L)'
;MPITTLRGAVTAAALTAATLAGGVLAAGSGAQAPSGPTFSNPGKIDNLYLPLTKFERCVLRGVAEDGTRERSVKTLQPYTKAFDVGGKQVNAIVIRDNAFEGDALVESTLDYFGQADDGTVHYFGEDVRNIKRGKVVDTKGTWLYGRDTDRLGVAMPAKPQLGQQFRFEDVPGITVESDRVEELGLRAKVQGRIVTDAIRIQEFVQPEGDVEYKTYAPGLGVIDEYPPGGHVSFAGCR
;
A
#
# COMPACT_ATOMS: atom_id res chain seq x y z
N MET A 1 8.94 4.60 -27.37
CA MET A 1 7.75 4.71 -26.51
C MET A 1 8.20 4.34 -25.12
N PRO A 2 8.00 5.18 -24.11
CA PRO A 2 8.39 4.85 -22.76
C PRO A 2 7.41 3.82 -22.19
N ILE A 3 7.96 2.79 -21.59
CA ILE A 3 7.25 1.73 -20.87
C ILE A 3 6.76 2.35 -19.58
N THR A 4 5.44 2.48 -19.41
CA THR A 4 4.84 2.90 -18.15
C THR A 4 4.91 1.70 -17.20
N THR A 5 5.89 1.71 -16.33
CA THR A 5 5.97 0.77 -15.21
C THR A 5 4.84 1.08 -14.24
N LEU A 6 4.33 0.09 -13.54
CA LEU A 6 3.28 0.13 -12.51
C LEU A 6 3.57 1.10 -11.33
N ARG A 7 4.64 1.90 -11.42
CA ARG A 7 4.95 3.03 -10.53
C ARG A 7 5.76 4.09 -11.30
N GLY A 8 5.21 5.31 -11.40
CA GLY A 8 5.83 6.44 -12.10
C GLY A 8 7.15 6.88 -11.47
N ALA A 9 8.09 7.25 -12.32
CA ALA A 9 9.42 7.74 -11.93
C ALA A 9 9.38 9.20 -11.48
N VAL A 10 9.93 9.49 -10.31
CA VAL A 10 10.00 10.80 -9.66
C VAL A 10 10.99 11.73 -10.37
N THR A 11 10.54 12.91 -10.77
CA THR A 11 11.40 14.05 -11.11
C THR A 11 11.12 15.20 -10.13
N ALA A 12 12.11 15.57 -9.32
CA ALA A 12 12.01 16.60 -8.31
C ALA A 12 12.00 18.01 -8.91
N ALA A 13 10.98 18.82 -8.55
CA ALA A 13 11.01 20.27 -8.75
C ALA A 13 10.91 20.98 -7.38
N ALA A 14 11.92 21.81 -7.07
CA ALA A 14 11.99 22.57 -5.84
C ALA A 14 11.12 23.83 -5.91
N LEU A 15 10.26 24.06 -4.90
CA LEU A 15 9.61 25.34 -4.65
C LEU A 15 9.91 25.86 -3.25
N THR A 16 10.32 27.12 -3.21
CA THR A 16 10.73 27.91 -2.05
C THR A 16 9.54 28.32 -1.17
N ALA A 17 9.70 28.20 0.13
CA ALA A 17 8.74 28.60 1.14
C ALA A 17 8.95 30.05 1.60
N ALA A 18 7.86 30.80 1.77
CA ALA A 18 7.83 32.10 2.45
C ALA A 18 7.22 31.94 3.85
N THR A 19 7.94 32.44 4.85
CA THR A 19 7.56 32.45 6.26
C THR A 19 6.66 33.63 6.61
N LEU A 20 5.58 33.40 7.37
CA LEU A 20 4.87 34.42 8.14
C LEU A 20 4.72 33.95 9.59
N ALA A 21 5.31 34.73 10.49
CA ALA A 21 5.20 34.56 11.93
C ALA A 21 3.97 35.27 12.47
N GLY A 22 3.22 34.62 13.32
CA GLY A 22 2.14 35.22 14.10
C GLY A 22 1.88 34.38 15.35
N GLY A 23 2.37 34.85 16.51
CA GLY A 23 2.21 34.19 17.78
C GLY A 23 0.85 34.48 18.43
N VAL A 24 0.23 33.45 19.01
CA VAL A 24 -0.77 33.57 20.06
C VAL A 24 -0.50 32.47 21.11
N LEU A 25 -0.18 32.90 22.32
CA LEU A 25 -0.11 32.05 23.50
C LEU A 25 -1.57 31.79 23.98
N ALA A 26 -1.99 30.55 23.93
CA ALA A 26 -3.15 30.07 24.67
C ALA A 26 -2.71 28.90 25.53
N ALA A 27 -2.74 29.13 26.86
CA ALA A 27 -2.63 28.08 27.85
C ALA A 27 -3.94 27.25 27.80
N GLY A 28 -3.85 26.01 27.36
CA GLY A 28 -4.96 25.09 27.25
C GLY A 28 -4.59 23.75 27.86
N SER A 29 -5.34 23.34 28.88
CA SER A 29 -5.47 22.05 29.52
C SER A 29 -4.84 20.88 28.74
N GLY A 30 -4.00 20.11 29.43
CA GLY A 30 -3.30 18.95 28.90
C GLY A 30 -4.25 17.88 28.37
N ALA A 31 -4.62 18.00 27.11
CA ALA A 31 -5.05 16.86 26.34
C ALA A 31 -3.79 16.03 26.06
N GLN A 32 -3.72 14.86 26.62
CA GLN A 32 -2.70 13.87 26.31
C GLN A 32 -2.71 13.67 24.80
N ALA A 33 -1.58 13.91 24.13
CA ALA A 33 -1.47 13.63 22.70
C ALA A 33 -1.97 12.21 22.45
N PRO A 34 -2.76 11.95 21.42
CA PRO A 34 -3.24 10.59 21.12
C PRO A 34 -2.01 9.70 21.05
N SER A 35 -1.96 8.71 21.92
CA SER A 35 -0.91 7.69 21.89
C SER A 35 -0.96 7.05 20.50
N GLY A 36 0.20 6.96 19.81
CA GLY A 36 0.30 6.30 18.50
C GLY A 36 -0.26 4.86 18.55
N PRO A 37 -0.34 4.19 17.40
CA PRO A 37 -0.89 2.84 17.32
C PRO A 37 -0.12 1.88 18.24
N THR A 38 -0.84 0.94 18.87
CA THR A 38 -0.24 -0.12 19.69
C THR A 38 -0.28 -1.45 18.93
N PHE A 39 0.74 -2.30 19.17
CA PHE A 39 0.94 -3.53 18.42
C PHE A 39 1.25 -4.69 19.38
N SER A 40 0.23 -5.39 19.86
CA SER A 40 0.41 -6.57 20.72
C SER A 40 0.75 -7.82 19.92
N ASN A 41 0.19 -7.95 18.72
CA ASN A 41 0.44 -9.07 17.81
C ASN A 41 0.47 -8.62 16.33
N PRO A 42 1.45 -7.79 15.94
CA PRO A 42 1.47 -7.17 14.61
C PRO A 42 1.54 -8.17 13.46
N GLY A 43 2.09 -9.35 13.71
CA GLY A 43 2.23 -10.41 12.71
C GLY A 43 0.93 -11.16 12.41
N LYS A 44 -0.13 -10.98 13.17
CA LYS A 44 -1.45 -11.54 12.86
C LYS A 44 -2.29 -10.49 12.14
N ILE A 45 -2.33 -10.54 10.81
CA ILE A 45 -3.11 -9.61 9.99
C ILE A 45 -4.36 -10.32 9.49
N ASP A 46 -5.47 -10.13 10.22
CA ASP A 46 -6.79 -10.71 9.95
C ASP A 46 -7.86 -9.64 9.64
N ASN A 47 -7.43 -8.41 9.31
CA ASN A 47 -8.32 -7.35 8.85
C ASN A 47 -9.27 -7.86 7.77
N LEU A 48 -10.55 -7.47 7.82
CA LEU A 48 -11.59 -8.00 6.95
C LEU A 48 -11.28 -7.82 5.46
N TYR A 49 -10.71 -6.67 5.08
CA TYR A 49 -10.43 -6.31 3.69
C TYR A 49 -8.97 -6.50 3.29
N LEU A 50 -8.06 -6.72 4.24
CA LEU A 50 -6.65 -6.97 3.96
C LEU A 50 -6.09 -8.08 4.87
N PRO A 51 -6.57 -9.34 4.73
CA PRO A 51 -6.17 -10.46 5.58
C PRO A 51 -4.84 -11.09 5.10
N LEU A 52 -3.73 -10.36 5.20
CA LEU A 52 -2.44 -10.72 4.60
C LEU A 52 -1.83 -12.02 5.12
N THR A 53 -2.23 -12.48 6.31
CA THR A 53 -1.71 -13.74 6.89
C THR A 53 -2.64 -14.93 6.68
N LYS A 54 -3.75 -14.75 5.97
CA LYS A 54 -4.70 -15.83 5.67
C LYS A 54 -4.19 -16.79 4.60
N PHE A 55 -3.37 -16.30 3.67
CA PHE A 55 -2.89 -17.04 2.52
C PHE A 55 -1.36 -16.95 2.42
N GLU A 56 -0.72 -18.04 1.99
CA GLU A 56 0.72 -18.03 1.73
C GLU A 56 1.04 -17.27 0.44
N ARG A 57 0.16 -17.34 -0.55
CA ARG A 57 0.39 -16.75 -1.87
C ARG A 57 -0.91 -16.37 -2.54
N CYS A 58 -0.96 -15.13 -3.08
CA CYS A 58 -2.05 -14.63 -3.92
C CYS A 58 -1.53 -14.20 -5.30
N VAL A 59 -2.37 -14.30 -6.31
CA VAL A 59 -2.05 -13.92 -7.69
C VAL A 59 -3.17 -13.04 -8.24
N LEU A 60 -2.79 -11.92 -8.85
CA LEU A 60 -3.63 -11.12 -9.72
C LEU A 60 -3.12 -11.24 -11.15
N ARG A 61 -4.02 -11.14 -12.13
CA ARG A 61 -3.69 -11.20 -13.56
C ARG A 61 -4.53 -10.24 -14.35
N GLY A 62 -3.94 -9.69 -15.40
CA GLY A 62 -4.63 -8.76 -16.28
C GLY A 62 -3.92 -8.56 -17.59
N VAL A 63 -4.33 -7.48 -18.25
CA VAL A 63 -3.80 -7.06 -19.54
C VAL A 63 -3.74 -5.53 -19.56
N ALA A 64 -2.59 -4.97 -19.89
CA ALA A 64 -2.43 -3.54 -20.13
C ALA A 64 -3.13 -3.12 -21.44
N GLU A 65 -3.32 -1.80 -21.64
CA GLU A 65 -3.97 -1.25 -22.83
C GLU A 65 -3.28 -1.64 -24.15
N ASP A 66 -1.95 -1.83 -24.11
CA ASP A 66 -1.17 -2.27 -25.28
C ASP A 66 -1.26 -3.78 -25.56
N GLY A 67 -2.04 -4.51 -24.76
CA GLY A 67 -2.22 -5.97 -24.85
C GLY A 67 -1.16 -6.77 -24.10
N THR A 68 -0.22 -6.14 -23.40
CA THR A 68 0.76 -6.84 -22.56
C THR A 68 0.06 -7.55 -21.41
N ARG A 69 0.35 -8.86 -21.25
CA ARG A 69 -0.17 -9.61 -20.08
C ARG A 69 0.56 -9.18 -18.82
N GLU A 70 -0.19 -8.89 -17.78
CA GLU A 70 0.31 -8.51 -16.46
C GLU A 70 -0.03 -9.55 -15.41
N ARG A 71 0.85 -9.68 -14.44
CA ARG A 71 0.66 -10.56 -13.30
C ARG A 71 1.41 -10.05 -12.08
N SER A 72 0.70 -9.91 -10.94
CA SER A 72 1.29 -9.71 -9.62
C SER A 72 1.22 -11.03 -8.82
N VAL A 73 2.28 -11.34 -8.09
CA VAL A 73 2.38 -12.52 -7.23
C VAL A 73 2.85 -12.10 -5.85
N LYS A 74 1.90 -11.99 -4.93
CA LYS A 74 2.15 -11.65 -3.53
C LYS A 74 2.38 -12.92 -2.72
N THR A 75 3.51 -13.01 -2.00
CA THR A 75 3.89 -14.21 -1.23
C THR A 75 4.33 -13.83 0.18
N LEU A 76 3.66 -14.36 1.19
CA LEU A 76 4.06 -14.20 2.59
C LEU A 76 5.42 -14.86 2.82
N GLN A 77 6.36 -14.12 3.41
CA GLN A 77 7.67 -14.61 3.72
C GLN A 77 7.72 -15.24 5.13
N PRO A 78 8.57 -16.25 5.38
CA PRO A 78 8.62 -16.94 6.69
C PRO A 78 9.43 -16.18 7.75
N TYR A 79 9.71 -14.89 7.53
CA TYR A 79 10.48 -14.03 8.43
C TYR A 79 9.81 -12.67 8.57
N THR A 80 10.19 -11.92 9.60
CA THR A 80 9.70 -10.57 9.89
C THR A 80 10.85 -9.56 9.80
N LYS A 81 10.49 -8.27 9.71
CA LYS A 81 11.41 -7.13 9.85
C LYS A 81 11.00 -6.32 11.09
N ALA A 82 11.96 -6.04 11.95
CA ALA A 82 11.73 -5.24 13.15
C ALA A 82 11.82 -3.74 12.84
N PHE A 83 10.88 -2.98 13.40
CA PHE A 83 10.84 -1.51 13.37
C PHE A 83 10.68 -0.99 14.81
N ASP A 84 11.27 0.17 15.09
CA ASP A 84 11.03 0.87 16.35
C ASP A 84 9.84 1.83 16.18
N VAL A 85 8.79 1.65 16.94
CA VAL A 85 7.62 2.53 16.96
C VAL A 85 7.47 3.10 18.38
N GLY A 86 7.93 4.33 18.58
CA GLY A 86 7.85 5.00 19.87
C GLY A 86 8.61 4.28 20.99
N GLY A 87 9.77 3.72 20.70
CA GLY A 87 10.62 2.98 21.64
C GLY A 87 10.22 1.53 21.87
N LYS A 88 9.27 1.00 21.08
CA LYS A 88 8.87 -0.40 21.11
C LYS A 88 9.17 -1.09 19.78
N GLN A 89 9.74 -2.29 19.85
CA GLN A 89 9.96 -3.10 18.65
C GLN A 89 8.65 -3.71 18.15
N VAL A 90 8.34 -3.49 16.87
CA VAL A 90 7.23 -4.06 16.12
C VAL A 90 7.80 -4.95 15.02
N ASN A 91 7.47 -6.24 15.06
CA ASN A 91 7.89 -7.21 14.04
C ASN A 91 6.86 -7.25 12.91
N ALA A 92 7.07 -6.47 11.86
CA ALA A 92 6.23 -6.46 10.67
C ALA A 92 6.40 -7.75 9.87
N ILE A 93 5.31 -8.28 9.30
CA ILE A 93 5.38 -9.35 8.32
C ILE A 93 5.98 -8.82 7.02
N VAL A 94 6.50 -9.74 6.21
CA VAL A 94 7.08 -9.42 4.91
C VAL A 94 6.27 -10.10 3.81
N ILE A 95 5.74 -9.30 2.89
CA ILE A 95 5.13 -9.79 1.65
C ILE A 95 6.12 -9.53 0.52
N ARG A 96 6.46 -10.55 -0.24
CA ARG A 96 7.14 -10.35 -1.52
C ARG A 96 6.10 -10.18 -2.60
N ASP A 97 6.10 -9.03 -3.24
CA ASP A 97 5.32 -8.77 -4.45
C ASP A 97 6.24 -8.82 -5.68
N ASN A 98 5.93 -9.70 -6.61
CA ASN A 98 6.63 -9.84 -7.88
C ASN A 98 5.69 -9.43 -9.02
N ALA A 99 6.02 -8.36 -9.73
CA ALA A 99 5.31 -7.90 -10.91
C ALA A 99 5.95 -8.44 -12.19
N PHE A 100 5.10 -8.89 -13.12
CA PHE A 100 5.52 -9.46 -14.39
C PHE A 100 4.78 -8.79 -15.54
N GLU A 101 5.54 -8.50 -16.63
CA GLU A 101 5.03 -8.18 -17.96
C GLU A 101 5.32 -9.35 -18.89
N GLY A 102 4.27 -9.99 -19.41
CA GLY A 102 4.41 -11.29 -20.07
C GLY A 102 5.00 -12.33 -19.11
N ASP A 103 6.17 -12.85 -19.47
CA ASP A 103 6.93 -13.79 -18.65
C ASP A 103 8.13 -13.12 -17.94
N ALA A 104 8.39 -11.84 -18.22
CA ALA A 104 9.50 -11.10 -17.63
C ALA A 104 9.14 -10.57 -16.23
N LEU A 105 9.98 -10.86 -15.23
CA LEU A 105 9.92 -10.18 -13.95
C LEU A 105 10.45 -8.75 -14.13
N VAL A 106 9.60 -7.75 -13.84
CA VAL A 106 9.93 -6.33 -14.01
C VAL A 106 10.15 -5.62 -12.69
N GLU A 107 9.53 -6.11 -11.62
CA GLU A 107 9.73 -5.60 -10.26
C GLU A 107 9.65 -6.74 -9.24
N SER A 108 10.44 -6.62 -8.18
CA SER A 108 10.36 -7.48 -6.98
C SER A 108 10.49 -6.61 -5.74
N THR A 109 9.42 -6.47 -4.99
CA THR A 109 9.34 -5.64 -3.80
C THR A 109 9.18 -6.49 -2.54
N LEU A 110 9.76 -6.05 -1.43
CA LEU A 110 9.49 -6.58 -0.10
C LEU A 110 8.70 -5.52 0.67
N ASP A 111 7.43 -5.79 0.89
CA ASP A 111 6.50 -4.91 1.60
C ASP A 111 6.41 -5.32 3.07
N TYR A 112 6.35 -4.33 3.98
CA TYR A 112 6.37 -4.56 5.42
C TYR A 112 5.06 -4.09 6.04
N PHE A 113 4.28 -5.03 6.62
CA PHE A 113 2.97 -4.74 7.21
C PHE A 113 2.90 -5.20 8.67
N GLY A 114 2.07 -4.50 9.44
CA GLY A 114 1.70 -4.91 10.80
C GLY A 114 0.31 -4.45 11.17
N GLN A 115 -0.48 -5.29 11.85
CA GLN A 115 -1.80 -4.91 12.32
C GLN A 115 -1.71 -4.37 13.73
N ALA A 116 -2.26 -3.17 13.94
CA ALA A 116 -2.42 -2.56 15.25
C ALA A 116 -3.56 -3.21 16.03
N ASP A 117 -3.58 -2.97 17.36
CA ASP A 117 -4.55 -3.56 18.28
C ASP A 117 -6.00 -3.13 17.99
N ASP A 118 -6.20 -2.00 17.29
CA ASP A 118 -7.52 -1.54 16.85
C ASP A 118 -8.00 -2.24 15.56
N GLY A 119 -7.14 -3.04 14.91
CA GLY A 119 -7.40 -3.76 13.67
C GLY A 119 -6.97 -3.01 12.40
N THR A 120 -6.41 -1.79 12.50
CA THR A 120 -5.81 -1.07 11.37
C THR A 120 -4.54 -1.77 10.91
N VAL A 121 -4.41 -1.99 9.60
CA VAL A 121 -3.17 -2.50 9.01
C VAL A 121 -2.29 -1.33 8.62
N HIS A 122 -1.09 -1.31 9.18
CA HIS A 122 -0.09 -0.30 8.91
C HIS A 122 0.96 -0.77 7.92
N TYR A 123 1.47 0.17 7.12
CA TYR A 123 2.55 -0.02 6.16
C TYR A 123 3.82 0.63 6.70
N PHE A 124 4.87 -0.17 6.83
CA PHE A 124 6.16 0.24 7.38
C PHE A 124 7.20 0.56 6.30
N GLY A 125 6.82 0.43 5.04
CA GLY A 125 7.69 0.70 3.90
C GLY A 125 7.98 -0.53 3.07
N GLU A 126 8.91 -0.34 2.13
CA GLU A 126 9.24 -1.34 1.12
C GLU A 126 10.71 -1.30 0.69
N ASP A 127 11.22 -2.45 0.27
CA ASP A 127 12.49 -2.58 -0.44
C ASP A 127 12.22 -2.98 -1.90
N VAL A 128 12.32 -2.03 -2.82
CA VAL A 128 12.02 -2.19 -4.25
C VAL A 128 13.25 -2.62 -5.04
N ARG A 129 13.06 -3.49 -6.00
CA ARG A 129 14.03 -3.85 -7.03
C ARG A 129 13.38 -3.75 -8.40
N ASN A 130 13.70 -2.71 -9.15
CA ASN A 130 13.30 -2.56 -10.55
C ASN A 130 14.20 -3.41 -11.43
N ILE A 131 13.60 -4.24 -12.28
CA ILE A 131 14.31 -5.27 -13.03
C ILE A 131 14.12 -5.05 -14.53
N LYS A 132 15.22 -5.05 -15.27
CA LYS A 132 15.22 -5.00 -16.74
C LYS A 132 16.16 -6.06 -17.30
N ARG A 133 15.63 -6.89 -18.20
CA ARG A 133 16.39 -8.01 -18.81
C ARG A 133 17.06 -8.92 -17.76
N GLY A 134 16.31 -9.22 -16.68
CA GLY A 134 16.76 -10.10 -15.59
C GLY A 134 17.80 -9.49 -14.65
N LYS A 135 18.08 -8.20 -14.73
CA LYS A 135 19.04 -7.49 -13.86
C LYS A 135 18.35 -6.37 -13.11
N VAL A 136 18.67 -6.20 -11.84
CA VAL A 136 18.25 -5.02 -11.06
C VAL A 136 18.90 -3.79 -11.66
N VAL A 137 18.11 -2.82 -12.06
CA VAL A 137 18.57 -1.57 -12.66
C VAL A 137 18.58 -0.42 -11.68
N ASP A 138 17.64 -0.38 -10.74
CA ASP A 138 17.59 0.55 -9.64
C ASP A 138 16.68 0.04 -8.50
N THR A 139 16.56 0.86 -7.43
CA THR A 139 15.74 0.59 -6.24
C THR A 139 14.84 1.77 -5.92
N LYS A 140 14.45 2.55 -6.93
CA LYS A 140 13.55 3.68 -6.76
C LYS A 140 12.22 3.21 -6.18
N GLY A 141 11.62 4.03 -5.32
CA GLY A 141 10.45 3.66 -4.54
C GLY A 141 10.78 3.10 -3.16
N THR A 142 12.01 2.60 -2.92
CA THR A 142 12.41 2.06 -1.62
C THR A 142 12.35 3.13 -0.52
N TRP A 143 11.60 2.83 0.54
CA TRP A 143 11.56 3.63 1.76
C TRP A 143 11.26 2.76 2.98
N LEU A 144 11.64 3.22 4.18
CA LEU A 144 11.38 2.52 5.44
C LEU A 144 10.98 3.53 6.52
N TYR A 145 9.96 3.17 7.29
CA TYR A 145 9.63 3.87 8.53
C TYR A 145 10.83 3.89 9.49
N GLY A 146 11.06 5.05 10.11
CA GLY A 146 12.19 5.27 11.02
C GLY A 146 13.53 5.56 10.33
N ARG A 147 13.62 5.36 9.00
CA ARG A 147 14.79 5.74 8.19
C ARG A 147 14.51 6.95 7.31
N ASP A 148 13.44 6.92 6.54
CA ASP A 148 13.11 7.91 5.51
C ASP A 148 11.92 8.79 5.92
N THR A 149 11.09 8.31 6.83
CA THR A 149 9.94 9.02 7.40
C THR A 149 9.67 8.55 8.83
N ASP A 150 9.10 9.44 9.64
CA ASP A 150 8.53 9.14 10.97
C ASP A 150 7.00 8.92 10.92
N ARG A 151 6.43 8.93 9.71
CA ARG A 151 5.01 8.75 9.46
C ARG A 151 4.73 7.30 9.08
N LEU A 152 3.91 6.66 9.89
CA LEU A 152 3.51 5.27 9.66
C LEU A 152 2.34 5.25 8.68
N GLY A 153 2.48 4.52 7.58
CA GLY A 153 1.43 4.36 6.58
C GLY A 153 0.21 3.60 7.11
N VAL A 154 -0.93 3.81 6.50
CA VAL A 154 -2.16 3.04 6.74
C VAL A 154 -2.49 2.28 5.46
N ALA A 155 -2.34 0.95 5.48
CA ALA A 155 -2.68 0.11 4.34
C ALA A 155 -4.17 -0.23 4.28
N MET A 156 -4.82 -0.36 5.44
CA MET A 156 -6.27 -0.58 5.53
C MET A 156 -6.77 -0.16 6.91
N PRO A 157 -7.74 0.76 7.00
CA PRO A 157 -8.41 1.06 8.26
C PRO A 157 -9.09 -0.17 8.87
N ALA A 158 -9.21 -0.22 10.19
CA ALA A 158 -9.90 -1.30 10.90
C ALA A 158 -11.36 -1.46 10.45
N LYS A 159 -12.03 -0.34 10.21
CA LYS A 159 -13.43 -0.24 9.74
C LYS A 159 -13.54 0.89 8.74
N PRO A 160 -13.29 0.65 7.45
CA PRO A 160 -13.38 1.67 6.43
C PRO A 160 -14.75 2.36 6.40
N GLN A 161 -14.77 3.70 6.32
CA GLN A 161 -15.97 4.53 6.25
C GLN A 161 -16.03 5.23 4.90
N LEU A 162 -17.23 5.37 4.33
CA LEU A 162 -17.40 6.09 3.07
C LEU A 162 -16.82 7.52 3.16
N GLY A 163 -15.99 7.89 2.20
CA GLY A 163 -15.29 9.17 2.15
C GLY A 163 -14.10 9.30 3.10
N GLN A 164 -13.80 8.29 3.91
CA GLN A 164 -12.61 8.28 4.76
C GLN A 164 -11.35 8.39 3.93
N GLN A 165 -10.46 9.32 4.32
CA GLN A 165 -9.15 9.49 3.71
C GLN A 165 -8.05 9.02 4.67
N PHE A 166 -6.99 8.44 4.12
CA PHE A 166 -5.80 8.02 4.86
C PHE A 166 -4.57 8.08 3.96
N ARG A 167 -3.37 7.99 4.56
CA ARG A 167 -2.10 7.97 3.84
C ARG A 167 -1.59 6.54 3.83
N PHE A 168 -1.50 5.97 2.64
CA PHE A 168 -0.82 4.69 2.44
C PHE A 168 0.70 4.90 2.52
N GLU A 169 1.21 5.92 1.82
CA GLU A 169 2.60 6.35 1.88
C GLU A 169 2.69 7.87 2.15
N ASP A 170 3.62 8.28 3.02
CA ASP A 170 3.86 9.68 3.32
C ASP A 170 5.36 9.94 3.51
N VAL A 171 6.08 9.92 2.38
CA VAL A 171 7.53 10.05 2.29
C VAL A 171 7.87 11.16 1.29
N PRO A 172 7.78 12.44 1.67
CA PRO A 172 8.05 13.55 0.78
C PRO A 172 9.40 13.44 0.08
N GLY A 173 9.40 13.52 -1.26
CA GLY A 173 10.59 13.38 -2.10
C GLY A 173 10.86 11.96 -2.60
N ILE A 174 10.13 10.96 -2.10
CA ILE A 174 10.14 9.58 -2.62
C ILE A 174 8.76 9.23 -3.16
N THR A 175 7.75 9.17 -2.29
CA THR A 175 6.37 8.83 -2.65
C THR A 175 5.38 9.42 -1.64
N VAL A 176 4.23 9.86 -2.12
CA VAL A 176 3.08 10.26 -1.27
C VAL A 176 1.82 9.71 -1.90
N GLU A 177 1.22 8.72 -1.25
CA GLU A 177 -0.03 8.11 -1.68
C GLU A 177 -1.14 8.41 -0.69
N SER A 178 -2.25 8.94 -1.22
CA SER A 178 -3.46 9.27 -0.46
C SER A 178 -4.61 8.43 -0.94
N ASP A 179 -5.19 7.70 -0.03
CA ASP A 179 -6.30 6.80 -0.27
C ASP A 179 -7.60 7.39 0.21
N ARG A 180 -8.68 7.05 -0.49
CA ARG A 180 -10.04 7.40 -0.12
C ARG A 180 -10.99 6.25 -0.35
N VAL A 181 -11.82 5.94 0.64
CA VAL A 181 -12.90 4.97 0.49
C VAL A 181 -14.01 5.58 -0.36
N GLU A 182 -14.12 5.14 -1.62
CA GLU A 182 -15.08 5.68 -2.59
C GLU A 182 -16.45 4.99 -2.53
N GLU A 183 -16.44 3.68 -2.30
CA GLU A 183 -17.68 2.90 -2.31
C GLU A 183 -17.64 1.81 -1.24
N LEU A 184 -18.81 1.53 -0.65
CA LEU A 184 -19.04 0.43 0.30
C LEU A 184 -20.21 -0.46 -0.17
N GLY A 185 -20.23 -1.71 0.27
CA GLY A 185 -21.35 -2.62 0.01
C GLY A 185 -21.45 -3.06 -1.44
N LEU A 186 -20.36 -3.04 -2.19
CA LEU A 186 -20.33 -3.44 -3.58
C LEU A 186 -20.58 -4.94 -3.75
N ARG A 187 -21.17 -5.30 -4.90
CA ARG A 187 -21.25 -6.67 -5.38
C ARG A 187 -20.21 -6.85 -6.50
N ALA A 188 -19.30 -7.78 -6.31
CA ALA A 188 -18.26 -8.09 -7.28
C ALA A 188 -18.31 -9.56 -7.69
N LYS A 189 -17.81 -9.88 -8.89
CA LYS A 189 -17.70 -11.26 -9.36
C LYS A 189 -16.24 -11.70 -9.27
N VAL A 190 -15.97 -12.67 -8.41
CA VAL A 190 -14.62 -13.23 -8.20
C VAL A 190 -14.63 -14.69 -8.60
N GLN A 191 -13.88 -15.08 -9.62
CA GLN A 191 -13.81 -16.45 -10.14
C GLN A 191 -15.20 -17.10 -10.35
N GLY A 192 -16.12 -16.34 -10.94
CA GLY A 192 -17.48 -16.80 -11.23
C GLY A 192 -18.47 -16.75 -10.07
N ARG A 193 -18.02 -16.45 -8.84
CA ARG A 193 -18.86 -16.30 -7.64
C ARG A 193 -19.16 -14.84 -7.36
N ILE A 194 -20.34 -14.54 -6.87
CA ILE A 194 -20.67 -13.20 -6.37
C ILE A 194 -20.20 -13.09 -4.93
N VAL A 195 -19.40 -12.06 -4.67
CA VAL A 195 -19.07 -11.59 -3.32
C VAL A 195 -19.84 -10.30 -3.06
N THR A 196 -20.30 -10.11 -1.83
CA THR A 196 -21.00 -8.91 -1.37
C THR A 196 -20.12 -8.14 -0.40
N ASP A 197 -20.52 -6.92 -0.10
CA ASP A 197 -19.84 -6.05 0.88
C ASP A 197 -18.39 -5.73 0.52
N ALA A 198 -18.05 -5.81 -0.79
CA ALA A 198 -16.77 -5.31 -1.27
C ALA A 198 -16.72 -3.78 -1.15
N ILE A 199 -15.50 -3.25 -1.07
CA ILE A 199 -15.26 -1.81 -1.02
C ILE A 199 -14.36 -1.40 -2.17
N ARG A 200 -14.51 -0.14 -2.63
CA ARG A 200 -13.57 0.47 -3.58
C ARG A 200 -12.79 1.57 -2.89
N ILE A 201 -11.49 1.56 -3.10
CA ILE A 201 -10.56 2.61 -2.66
C ILE A 201 -10.01 3.29 -3.90
N GLN A 202 -10.06 4.62 -3.90
CA GLN A 202 -9.35 5.48 -4.83
C GLN A 202 -7.98 5.77 -4.23
N GLU A 203 -6.94 5.62 -5.03
CA GLU A 203 -5.56 5.92 -4.70
C GLU A 203 -5.13 7.12 -5.53
N PHE A 204 -4.45 8.07 -4.90
CA PHE A 204 -3.89 9.24 -5.55
C PHE A 204 -2.40 9.31 -5.23
N VAL A 205 -1.57 9.05 -6.23
CA VAL A 205 -0.11 8.96 -6.12
C VAL A 205 0.54 10.26 -6.57
N GLN A 206 1.45 10.81 -5.75
CA GLN A 206 2.23 12.00 -6.06
C GLN A 206 3.72 11.65 -6.14
N PRO A 207 4.49 12.29 -7.03
CA PRO A 207 4.16 13.52 -7.80
C PRO A 207 3.47 13.28 -9.14
N GLU A 208 3.26 12.03 -9.58
CA GLU A 208 2.75 11.68 -10.91
C GLU A 208 1.35 12.25 -11.13
N GLY A 209 0.55 12.33 -10.07
CA GLY A 209 -0.85 12.76 -10.13
C GLY A 209 -1.77 11.66 -10.67
N ASP A 210 -1.28 10.41 -10.66
CA ASP A 210 -2.04 9.25 -11.11
C ASP A 210 -3.19 8.94 -10.14
N VAL A 211 -4.31 8.52 -10.71
CA VAL A 211 -5.48 8.05 -9.96
C VAL A 211 -5.71 6.60 -10.30
N GLU A 212 -5.66 5.77 -9.28
CA GLU A 212 -5.90 4.34 -9.38
C GLU A 212 -7.12 3.94 -8.54
N TYR A 213 -7.64 2.76 -8.80
CA TYR A 213 -8.73 2.21 -8.01
C TYR A 213 -8.42 0.76 -7.66
N LYS A 214 -8.60 0.41 -6.39
CA LYS A 214 -8.56 -0.98 -5.94
C LYS A 214 -9.90 -1.38 -5.33
N THR A 215 -10.35 -2.59 -5.66
CA THR A 215 -11.53 -3.19 -5.05
C THR A 215 -11.09 -4.29 -4.11
N TYR A 216 -11.58 -4.25 -2.88
CA TYR A 216 -11.28 -5.22 -1.83
C TYR A 216 -12.54 -6.00 -1.47
N ALA A 217 -12.42 -7.32 -1.34
CA ALA A 217 -13.52 -8.18 -0.90
C ALA A 217 -13.27 -8.75 0.50
N PRO A 218 -14.32 -8.89 1.33
CA PRO A 218 -14.21 -9.46 2.67
C PRO A 218 -13.52 -10.82 2.66
N GLY A 219 -12.46 -10.96 3.44
CA GLY A 219 -11.72 -12.19 3.62
C GLY A 219 -10.89 -12.67 2.42
N LEU A 220 -10.77 -11.85 1.36
CA LEU A 220 -9.95 -12.15 0.17
C LEU A 220 -8.82 -11.13 -0.02
N GLY A 221 -9.01 -9.88 0.39
CA GLY A 221 -8.11 -8.79 0.05
C GLY A 221 -8.45 -8.16 -1.29
N VAL A 222 -7.44 -7.68 -2.02
CA VAL A 222 -7.60 -7.07 -3.34
C VAL A 222 -8.14 -8.08 -4.33
N ILE A 223 -9.22 -7.70 -5.03
CA ILE A 223 -9.84 -8.52 -6.07
C ILE A 223 -9.74 -7.90 -7.47
N ASP A 224 -9.63 -6.58 -7.56
CA ASP A 224 -9.38 -5.84 -8.80
C ASP A 224 -8.49 -4.62 -8.52
N GLU A 225 -7.58 -4.34 -9.43
CA GLU A 225 -6.76 -3.13 -9.46
C GLU A 225 -6.89 -2.51 -10.85
N TYR A 226 -7.07 -1.18 -10.90
CA TYR A 226 -7.22 -0.37 -12.10
C TYR A 226 -6.14 0.72 -12.11
N PRO A 227 -4.87 0.35 -12.38
CA PRO A 227 -3.82 1.34 -12.60
C PRO A 227 -4.07 2.08 -13.92
N PRO A 228 -3.42 3.26 -14.14
CA PRO A 228 -3.46 3.92 -15.43
C PRO A 228 -3.05 2.98 -16.57
N GLY A 229 -3.93 2.79 -17.54
CA GLY A 229 -3.67 1.96 -18.71
C GLY A 229 -3.72 0.45 -18.51
N GLY A 230 -4.36 -0.04 -17.43
CA GLY A 230 -4.46 -1.47 -17.19
C GLY A 230 -5.63 -1.90 -16.31
N HIS A 231 -5.80 -3.21 -16.21
CA HIS A 231 -6.70 -3.83 -15.25
C HIS A 231 -6.19 -5.22 -14.90
N VAL A 232 -6.01 -5.48 -13.61
CA VAL A 232 -5.67 -6.80 -13.09
C VAL A 232 -6.71 -7.28 -12.09
N SER A 233 -7.04 -8.55 -12.15
CA SER A 233 -8.07 -9.18 -11.32
C SER A 233 -7.55 -10.38 -10.57
N PHE A 234 -8.22 -10.70 -9.47
CA PHE A 234 -7.92 -11.85 -8.61
C PHE A 234 -7.96 -13.17 -9.38
N ALA A 235 -6.82 -13.86 -9.41
CA ALA A 235 -6.67 -15.16 -10.05
C ALA A 235 -6.65 -16.32 -9.03
N GLY A 236 -6.44 -16.05 -7.75
CA GLY A 236 -6.52 -17.01 -6.66
C GLY A 236 -5.49 -16.83 -5.56
N CYS A 237 -5.80 -17.37 -4.39
CA CYS A 237 -4.88 -17.51 -3.25
C CYS A 237 -4.83 -18.96 -2.77
N ARG A 238 -3.74 -19.34 -2.09
CA ARG A 238 -3.55 -20.64 -1.45
C ARG A 238 -2.82 -20.52 -0.13
#